data_a7d7991326b69d9a27a243a93b2aa057
#
_entry.id   a7d7991326b69d9a27a243a93b2aa057
#
_cell.length_a   1.000
_cell.length_b   1.000
_cell.length_c   1.000
_cell.angle_alpha   90.00
_cell.angle_beta   90.00
_cell.angle_gamma   90.00
#
_symmetry.space_group_name_H-M   'P 1'
#
loop_
_entity.id
_entity.type
_entity.pdbx_description
1 polymer ?
#
loop_
_entity_poly.entity_id
_entity_poly.type
_entity_poly.pdbx_seq_one_letter_code
_entity_poly.pdbx_strand_id
1 'polypeptide(L)'
;HKLTIFMLNKDLKNYLIALAIMVGFVSCQEESPTRAIITVTTSNGAPAYDGANSCKVILSQQGQINSAGNESNVYQMDYTSSNGSVEFEFVNEAILNIDVEYTTGNDIYTAESVIKLVREELVRKTVVVN
;
A
#
# COMPACT_ATOMS: atom_id res chain seq x y z
N HIS A 1 -39.51 44.38 -15.80
CA HIS A 1 -38.03 44.46 -15.81
C HIS A 1 -37.40 43.80 -14.61
N LYS A 2 -37.89 44.08 -13.42
CA LYS A 2 -37.35 43.50 -12.20
C LYS A 2 -37.58 41.99 -12.12
N LEU A 3 -38.70 41.49 -12.60
CA LEU A 3 -39.02 40.07 -12.65
C LEU A 3 -38.11 39.28 -13.58
N THR A 4 -37.76 39.84 -14.74
CA THR A 4 -36.87 39.23 -15.70
C THR A 4 -35.44 39.11 -15.14
N ILE A 5 -34.94 40.12 -14.48
CA ILE A 5 -33.62 40.12 -13.84
C ILE A 5 -33.58 39.12 -12.68
N PHE A 6 -34.66 39.03 -11.93
CA PHE A 6 -34.77 38.08 -10.83
C PHE A 6 -34.74 36.63 -11.32
N MET A 7 -35.42 36.32 -12.41
CA MET A 7 -35.39 35.02 -13.05
C MET A 7 -34.00 34.63 -13.57
N LEU A 8 -33.29 35.55 -14.14
CA LEU A 8 -31.95 35.36 -14.62
C LEU A 8 -30.98 34.97 -13.48
N ASN A 9 -31.07 35.64 -12.35
CA ASN A 9 -30.26 35.32 -11.16
C ASN A 9 -30.57 33.93 -10.59
N LYS A 10 -31.82 33.53 -10.66
CA LYS A 10 -32.24 32.21 -10.18
C LYS A 10 -31.68 31.10 -11.08
N ASP A 11 -31.70 31.28 -12.38
CA ASP A 11 -31.13 30.30 -13.32
C ASP A 11 -29.60 30.21 -13.17
N LEU A 12 -28.93 31.34 -12.95
CA LEU A 12 -27.51 31.36 -12.72
C LEU A 12 -27.09 30.58 -11.47
N LYS A 13 -27.86 30.64 -10.40
CA LYS A 13 -27.62 29.85 -9.19
C LYS A 13 -27.73 28.34 -9.46
N ASN A 14 -28.70 27.94 -10.25
CA ASN A 14 -28.89 26.53 -10.61
C ASN A 14 -27.70 25.98 -11.43
N TYR A 15 -27.15 26.76 -12.34
CA TYR A 15 -25.97 26.39 -13.10
C TYR A 15 -24.73 26.26 -12.22
N LEU A 16 -24.53 27.13 -11.25
CA LEU A 16 -23.41 27.07 -10.33
C LEU A 16 -23.48 25.82 -9.44
N ILE A 17 -24.67 25.44 -8.99
CA ILE A 17 -24.87 24.23 -8.16
C ILE A 17 -24.59 22.99 -8.99
N ALA A 18 -25.07 22.92 -10.24
CA ALA A 18 -24.81 21.78 -11.13
C ALA A 18 -23.32 21.63 -11.42
N LEU A 19 -22.60 22.72 -11.64
CA LEU A 19 -21.16 22.69 -11.88
C LEU A 19 -20.39 22.16 -10.65
N ALA A 20 -20.78 22.58 -9.46
CA ALA A 20 -20.17 22.11 -8.21
C ALA A 20 -20.35 20.61 -8.01
N ILE A 21 -21.53 20.08 -8.34
CA ILE A 21 -21.81 18.64 -8.25
C ILE A 21 -20.93 17.86 -9.22
N MET A 22 -20.74 18.30 -10.45
CA MET A 22 -19.88 17.65 -11.44
C MET A 22 -18.42 17.59 -10.98
N VAL A 23 -17.89 18.63 -10.39
CA VAL A 23 -16.54 18.67 -9.85
C VAL A 23 -16.39 17.67 -8.70
N GLY A 24 -17.41 17.54 -7.84
CA GLY A 24 -17.42 16.58 -6.75
C GLY A 24 -17.33 15.13 -7.24
N PHE A 25 -18.00 14.77 -8.32
CA PHE A 25 -17.92 13.41 -8.89
C PHE A 25 -16.55 13.08 -9.45
N VAL A 26 -15.87 14.02 -10.06
CA VAL A 26 -14.52 13.80 -10.61
C VAL A 26 -13.52 13.50 -9.50
N SER A 27 -13.60 14.18 -8.36
CA SER A 27 -12.70 13.95 -7.23
C SER A 27 -12.92 12.61 -6.54
N CYS A 28 -14.09 11.98 -6.68
CA CYS A 28 -14.40 10.68 -6.08
C CYS A 28 -13.88 9.48 -6.91
N GLN A 29 -13.23 9.68 -8.05
CA GLN A 29 -12.78 8.63 -8.94
C GLN A 29 -11.29 8.32 -8.82
N GLU A 30 -10.58 8.89 -7.86
CA GLU A 30 -9.19 8.54 -7.62
C GLU A 30 -9.08 7.11 -7.09
N GLU A 31 -8.24 6.32 -7.75
CA GLU A 31 -7.97 4.94 -7.33
C GLU A 31 -7.08 4.94 -6.09
N SER A 32 -7.40 4.07 -5.13
CA SER A 32 -6.55 3.83 -3.97
C SER A 32 -5.34 3.00 -4.37
N PRO A 33 -4.16 3.27 -3.82
CA PRO A 33 -2.98 2.45 -4.13
C PRO A 33 -3.12 1.04 -3.54
N THR A 34 -2.47 0.07 -4.18
CA THR A 34 -2.31 -1.27 -3.67
C THR A 34 -1.11 -1.28 -2.74
N ARG A 35 -1.32 -1.56 -1.45
CA ARG A 35 -0.28 -1.44 -0.43
C ARG A 35 -0.19 -2.67 0.45
N ALA A 36 1.01 -2.91 1.00
CA ALA A 36 1.25 -3.93 1.98
C ALA A 36 2.00 -3.35 3.18
N ILE A 37 1.57 -3.67 4.38
CA ILE A 37 2.32 -3.38 5.59
C ILE A 37 2.79 -4.71 6.19
N ILE A 38 4.10 -4.89 6.27
CA ILE A 38 4.71 -6.06 6.87
C ILE A 38 5.20 -5.69 8.26
N THR A 39 4.72 -6.39 9.26
CA THR A 39 5.17 -6.24 10.64
C THR A 39 6.00 -7.45 11.02
N VAL A 40 7.22 -7.23 11.46
CA VAL A 40 8.13 -8.30 11.86
C VAL A 40 8.33 -8.25 13.37
N THR A 41 8.11 -9.39 14.02
CA THR A 41 8.29 -9.53 15.46
C THR A 41 9.26 -10.68 15.76
N THR A 42 9.87 -10.61 16.93
CA THR A 42 10.65 -11.74 17.46
C THR A 42 9.73 -12.75 18.10
N SER A 43 10.28 -13.92 18.48
CA SER A 43 9.48 -15.02 19.08
C SER A 43 8.79 -14.63 20.39
N ASN A 44 9.27 -13.59 21.08
CA ASN A 44 8.63 -13.07 22.30
C ASN A 44 7.63 -11.94 22.04
N GLY A 45 7.35 -11.63 20.78
CA GLY A 45 6.37 -10.61 20.40
C GLY A 45 6.89 -9.18 20.30
N ALA A 46 8.19 -8.95 20.55
CA ALA A 46 8.79 -7.64 20.43
C ALA A 46 9.02 -7.26 18.95
N PRO A 47 8.99 -5.96 18.59
CA PRO A 47 9.33 -5.55 17.23
C PRO A 47 10.75 -5.95 16.85
N ALA A 48 10.95 -6.35 15.59
CA ALA A 48 12.29 -6.66 15.06
C ALA A 48 13.06 -5.39 14.76
N TYR A 49 13.49 -4.72 15.83
CA TYR A 49 14.21 -3.47 15.79
C TYR A 49 14.90 -3.28 17.13
N ASP A 50 16.20 -2.96 17.14
CA ASP A 50 16.97 -2.80 18.39
C ASP A 50 17.58 -1.40 18.57
N GLY A 51 17.17 -0.43 17.75
CA GLY A 51 17.70 0.95 17.80
C GLY A 51 18.92 1.16 16.91
N ALA A 52 19.76 0.15 16.74
CA ALA A 52 20.93 0.18 15.87
C ALA A 52 20.70 -0.61 14.58
N ASN A 53 19.89 -1.66 14.63
CA ASN A 53 19.63 -2.54 13.51
C ASN A 53 18.14 -2.66 13.23
N SER A 54 17.78 -2.58 11.96
CA SER A 54 16.45 -2.82 11.45
C SER A 54 16.38 -4.18 10.78
N CYS A 55 15.17 -4.72 10.65
CA CYS A 55 14.95 -5.96 9.93
C CYS A 55 14.83 -5.67 8.44
N LYS A 56 15.55 -6.42 7.62
CA LYS A 56 15.43 -6.35 6.17
C LYS A 56 14.22 -7.17 5.72
N VAL A 57 13.34 -6.56 4.93
CA VAL A 57 12.15 -7.19 4.39
C VAL A 57 12.21 -7.13 2.87
N ILE A 58 12.08 -8.28 2.23
CA ILE A 58 12.07 -8.41 0.78
C ILE A 58 10.74 -9.00 0.35
N LEU A 59 10.05 -8.30 -0.54
CA LEU A 59 8.86 -8.82 -1.22
C LEU A 59 9.21 -9.11 -2.67
N SER A 60 9.03 -10.35 -3.09
CA SER A 60 9.45 -10.76 -4.43
C SER A 60 8.50 -11.75 -5.08
N GLN A 61 8.45 -11.69 -6.40
CA GLN A 61 7.78 -12.66 -7.24
C GLN A 61 8.69 -12.92 -8.44
N GLN A 62 9.10 -14.17 -8.61
CA GLN A 62 9.99 -14.56 -9.70
C GLN A 62 9.40 -15.73 -10.48
N GLY A 63 9.64 -15.75 -11.77
CA GLY A 63 9.24 -16.85 -12.62
C GLY A 63 7.75 -16.92 -12.93
N GLN A 64 6.98 -15.91 -12.59
CA GLN A 64 5.57 -15.82 -12.95
C GLN A 64 5.44 -15.29 -14.38
N ILE A 65 4.66 -15.98 -15.19
CA ILE A 65 4.37 -15.56 -16.56
C ILE A 65 3.04 -14.83 -16.56
N ASN A 66 3.02 -13.59 -17.04
CA ASN A 66 1.79 -12.81 -17.15
C ASN A 66 0.94 -13.28 -18.34
N SER A 67 -0.27 -12.70 -18.50
CA SER A 67 -1.18 -13.08 -19.59
C SER A 67 -0.64 -12.81 -20.99
N ALA A 68 0.36 -11.96 -21.13
CA ALA A 68 1.04 -11.68 -22.40
C ALA A 68 2.20 -12.65 -22.68
N GLY A 69 2.49 -13.59 -21.79
CA GLY A 69 3.57 -14.55 -21.93
C GLY A 69 4.94 -14.05 -21.49
N ASN A 70 5.01 -12.89 -20.86
CA ASN A 70 6.24 -12.30 -20.36
C ASN A 70 6.47 -12.65 -18.89
N GLU A 71 7.72 -12.87 -18.51
CA GLU A 71 8.10 -13.11 -17.13
C GLU A 71 7.92 -11.82 -16.31
N SER A 72 7.18 -11.92 -15.20
CA SER A 72 6.95 -10.80 -14.29
C SER A 72 7.86 -10.94 -13.07
N ASN A 73 8.79 -10.01 -12.91
CA ASN A 73 9.68 -9.96 -11.77
C ASN A 73 9.36 -8.75 -10.92
N VAL A 74 8.77 -9.00 -9.75
CA VAL A 74 8.55 -7.96 -8.74
C VAL A 74 9.58 -8.14 -7.65
N TYR A 75 10.27 -7.06 -7.28
CA TYR A 75 11.25 -7.07 -6.21
C TYR A 75 11.26 -5.72 -5.52
N GLN A 76 10.94 -5.70 -4.22
CA GLN A 76 11.08 -4.52 -3.38
C GLN A 76 11.72 -4.93 -2.05
N MET A 77 12.62 -4.11 -1.57
CA MET A 77 13.33 -4.32 -0.30
C MET A 77 13.30 -3.03 0.50
N ASP A 78 13.04 -3.14 1.78
CA ASP A 78 13.13 -2.03 2.73
C ASP A 78 13.40 -2.58 4.14
N TYR A 79 13.62 -1.67 5.07
CA TYR A 79 13.94 -1.99 6.45
C TYR A 79 12.81 -1.55 7.38
N THR A 80 12.58 -2.32 8.44
CA THR A 80 11.56 -1.99 9.43
C THR A 80 11.89 -0.69 10.17
N SER A 81 10.85 0.03 10.56
CA SER A 81 10.94 1.17 11.46
C SER A 81 10.97 0.71 12.92
N SER A 82 11.02 1.66 13.84
CA SER A 82 11.11 1.37 15.29
C SER A 82 9.95 0.54 15.83
N ASN A 83 8.80 0.53 15.16
CA ASN A 83 7.65 -0.32 15.53
C ASN A 83 7.69 -1.69 14.86
N GLY A 84 8.74 -2.03 14.13
CA GLY A 84 8.89 -3.31 13.45
C GLY A 84 8.12 -3.42 12.14
N SER A 85 7.59 -2.34 11.61
CA SER A 85 6.76 -2.34 10.40
C SER A 85 7.43 -1.65 9.24
N VAL A 86 7.05 -2.06 8.02
CA VAL A 86 7.47 -1.42 6.78
C VAL A 86 6.31 -1.46 5.79
N GLU A 87 6.13 -0.39 5.04
CA GLU A 87 5.07 -0.26 4.04
C GLU A 87 5.65 -0.32 2.63
N PHE A 88 4.97 -1.06 1.76
CA PHE A 88 5.30 -1.19 0.35
C PHE A 88 4.08 -0.80 -0.48
N GLU A 89 4.33 -0.19 -1.62
CA GLU A 89 3.29 0.19 -2.57
C GLU A 89 3.54 -0.50 -3.91
N PHE A 90 2.47 -1.02 -4.51
CA PHE A 90 2.53 -1.78 -5.75
C PHE A 90 1.50 -1.25 -6.76
N VAL A 91 1.76 -1.49 -8.03
CA VAL A 91 0.86 -1.10 -9.11
C VAL A 91 -0.27 -2.11 -9.28
N ASN A 92 0.03 -3.41 -9.16
CA ASN A 92 -0.90 -4.50 -9.43
C ASN A 92 -1.05 -5.43 -8.24
N GLU A 93 -2.17 -6.16 -8.21
CA GLU A 93 -2.31 -7.31 -7.30
C GLU A 93 -1.34 -8.42 -7.67
N ALA A 94 -0.89 -9.17 -6.68
CA ALA A 94 0.04 -10.28 -6.87
C ALA A 94 0.11 -11.13 -5.61
N ILE A 95 0.63 -12.35 -5.75
CA ILE A 95 1.04 -13.17 -4.62
C ILE A 95 2.55 -13.08 -4.54
N LEU A 96 3.06 -12.57 -3.42
CA LEU A 96 4.49 -12.31 -3.23
C LEU A 96 5.05 -13.16 -2.13
N ASN A 97 6.31 -13.57 -2.31
CA ASN A 97 7.10 -14.17 -1.24
C ASN A 97 7.64 -13.07 -0.32
N ILE A 98 7.63 -13.32 0.97
CA ILE A 98 8.21 -12.45 1.98
C ILE A 98 9.44 -13.14 2.54
N ASP A 99 10.60 -12.50 2.41
CA ASP A 99 11.84 -12.93 3.03
C ASP A 99 12.29 -11.86 4.01
N VAL A 100 12.49 -12.24 5.26
CA VAL A 100 12.94 -11.31 6.31
C VAL A 100 14.23 -11.80 6.94
N GLU A 101 15.12 -10.86 7.23
CA GLU A 101 16.39 -11.13 7.89
C GLU A 101 16.65 -10.04 8.92
N TYR A 102 16.73 -10.45 10.18
CA TYR A 102 17.01 -9.56 11.30
C TYR A 102 18.34 -9.94 11.95
N THR A 103 19.29 -9.04 11.86
CA THR A 103 20.61 -9.21 12.48
C THR A 103 20.70 -8.30 13.70
N THR A 104 20.95 -8.89 14.86
CA THR A 104 21.16 -8.14 16.09
C THR A 104 22.34 -8.78 16.83
N GLY A 105 23.37 -7.97 17.14
CA GLY A 105 24.60 -8.49 17.71
C GLY A 105 25.28 -9.47 16.76
N ASN A 106 25.54 -10.69 17.23
CA ASN A 106 26.11 -11.77 16.42
C ASN A 106 25.07 -12.76 15.91
N ASP A 107 23.80 -12.52 16.19
CA ASP A 107 22.71 -13.42 15.84
C ASP A 107 21.98 -12.97 14.60
N ILE A 108 21.59 -13.93 13.75
CA ILE A 108 20.81 -13.70 12.55
C ILE A 108 19.53 -14.51 12.68
N TYR A 109 18.39 -13.82 12.61
CA TYR A 109 17.06 -14.42 12.62
C TYR A 109 16.43 -14.25 11.25
N THR A 110 15.83 -15.31 10.73
CA THR A 110 15.21 -15.27 9.41
C THR A 110 13.80 -15.84 9.46
N ALA A 111 12.99 -15.49 8.47
CA ALA A 111 11.68 -16.08 8.28
C ALA A 111 11.25 -15.90 6.82
N GLU A 112 10.37 -16.79 6.39
CA GLU A 112 9.76 -16.74 5.08
C GLU A 112 8.25 -16.81 5.23
N SER A 113 7.53 -16.08 4.37
CA SER A 113 6.08 -16.10 4.36
C SER A 113 5.57 -15.73 2.97
N VAL A 114 4.26 -15.60 2.84
CA VAL A 114 3.60 -15.23 1.58
C VAL A 114 2.53 -14.21 1.90
N ILE A 115 2.37 -13.24 1.01
CA ILE A 115 1.29 -12.25 1.10
C ILE A 115 0.54 -12.20 -0.23
N LYS A 116 -0.78 -12.11 -0.15
CA LYS A 116 -1.63 -11.86 -1.30
C LYS A 116 -2.06 -10.39 -1.31
N LEU A 117 -1.57 -9.65 -2.29
CA LEU A 117 -1.98 -8.26 -2.50
C LEU A 117 -3.37 -8.23 -3.13
N VAL A 118 -4.21 -7.35 -2.64
CA VAL A 118 -5.53 -7.10 -3.20
C VAL A 118 -5.52 -5.70 -3.80
N ARG A 119 -5.99 -5.61 -5.04
CA ARG A 119 -5.98 -4.35 -5.78
C ARG A 119 -6.72 -3.25 -5.02
N GLU A 120 -6.08 -2.10 -4.93
CA GLU A 120 -6.63 -0.91 -4.27
C GLU A 120 -6.92 -1.08 -2.77
N GLU A 121 -6.30 -2.08 -2.15
CA GLU A 121 -6.45 -2.33 -0.71
C GLU A 121 -5.12 -2.31 0.02
N LEU A 122 -5.18 -2.05 1.31
CA LEU A 122 -4.06 -2.19 2.23
C LEU A 122 -4.14 -3.58 2.88
N VAL A 123 -3.14 -4.41 2.62
CA VAL A 123 -3.05 -5.74 3.22
C VAL A 123 -1.96 -5.73 4.29
N ARG A 124 -2.26 -6.29 5.45
CA ARG A 124 -1.33 -6.38 6.59
C ARG A 124 -0.91 -7.83 6.80
N LYS A 125 0.38 -8.04 7.06
CA LYS A 125 0.93 -9.34 7.36
C LYS A 125 1.94 -9.24 8.49
N THR A 126 1.82 -10.12 9.48
CA THR A 126 2.80 -10.22 10.58
C THR A 126 3.65 -11.46 10.36
N VAL A 127 4.96 -11.29 10.47
CA VAL A 127 5.95 -12.35 10.31
C VAL A 127 6.78 -12.43 11.58
N VAL A 128 6.97 -13.64 12.08
CA VAL A 128 7.78 -13.89 13.28
C VAL A 128 9.12 -14.47 12.86
N VAL A 129 10.22 -13.83 13.29
CA VAL A 129 11.57 -14.32 13.03
C VAL A 129 12.05 -15.21 14.17
N ASN A 130 12.77 -16.25 13.80
CA ASN A 130 13.37 -17.20 14.74
C ASN A 130 14.86 -17.37 14.49
#